data_0715986c13a052f270d2c11b5338cbc2
#
_entry.id   0715986c13a052f270d2c11b5338cbc2
#
_cell.length_a   1.000
_cell.length_b   1.000
_cell.length_c   1.000
_cell.angle_alpha   90.00
_cell.angle_beta   90.00
_cell.angle_gamma   90.00
#
_symmetry.space_group_name_H-M   'P 1'
#
loop_
_entity.id
_entity.type
_entity.pdbx_description
1 polymer ?
#
loop_
_entity_poly.entity_id
_entity_poly.type
_entity_poly.pdbx_seq_one_letter_code
_entity_poly.pdbx_strand_id
1 'polypeptide(L)'
;GMPTYQIAPSYDSTETISLLTRIYSLGTVGVLAYAFLYMLGFYILMRAFNFKAWLSVLGAIVWAFSSYLFIIIAAGHIWKVMTLAFIPPTIAGLVLCYRGKLLWGGAVTALFTAFQIYSNHLQMTYYFLFVMLCIVIGYLVEAIRTKTLTRFWKGSLVALIGGLIGLMANFSNLYHTYQYS
;
A
#
# COMPACT_ATOMS: atom_id res chain seq x y z
N GLY A 1 -0.40 -12.39 -28.37
CA GLY A 1 -0.97 -12.77 -27.08
C GLY A 1 -0.09 -12.27 -25.96
N MET A 2 -0.68 -11.92 -24.83
CA MET A 2 0.08 -11.48 -23.64
C MET A 2 1.02 -12.60 -23.20
N PRO A 3 2.31 -12.34 -22.99
CA PRO A 3 3.23 -13.36 -22.50
C PRO A 3 2.80 -13.91 -21.14
N THR A 4 2.95 -15.20 -20.91
CA THR A 4 2.49 -15.88 -19.68
C THR A 4 3.07 -15.33 -18.40
N TYR A 5 4.29 -14.80 -18.43
CA TYR A 5 4.93 -14.17 -17.26
C TYR A 5 4.30 -12.83 -16.84
N GLN A 6 3.52 -12.16 -17.69
CA GLN A 6 2.73 -10.99 -17.30
C GLN A 6 1.42 -11.39 -16.59
N ILE A 7 0.93 -12.60 -16.83
CA ILE A 7 -0.30 -13.12 -16.22
C ILE A 7 -0.01 -13.67 -14.83
N ALA A 8 1.12 -14.33 -14.66
CA ALA A 8 1.56 -14.91 -13.39
C ALA A 8 3.07 -14.67 -13.22
N PRO A 9 3.50 -13.44 -12.87
CA PRO A 9 4.90 -13.11 -12.74
C PRO A 9 5.52 -13.93 -11.59
N SER A 10 6.45 -14.77 -11.93
CA SER A 10 7.25 -15.56 -10.99
C SER A 10 8.72 -15.28 -11.29
N TYR A 11 9.32 -14.39 -10.51
CA TYR A 11 10.74 -14.05 -10.61
C TYR A 11 11.43 -14.40 -9.29
N ASP A 12 12.67 -14.87 -9.34
CA ASP A 12 13.46 -15.16 -8.15
C ASP A 12 13.56 -13.93 -7.23
N SER A 13 13.64 -12.74 -7.82
CA SER A 13 13.67 -11.47 -7.08
C SER A 13 12.35 -11.17 -6.31
N THR A 14 11.24 -11.82 -6.65
CA THR A 14 9.94 -11.59 -6.01
C THR A 14 9.54 -12.68 -5.01
N GLU A 15 10.33 -13.74 -4.86
CA GLU A 15 10.06 -14.81 -3.89
C GLU A 15 9.96 -14.29 -2.46
N THR A 16 10.88 -13.41 -2.06
CA THR A 16 10.87 -12.78 -0.74
C THR A 16 9.59 -11.95 -0.52
N ILE A 17 9.14 -11.20 -1.53
CA ILE A 17 7.92 -10.40 -1.46
C ILE A 17 6.70 -11.32 -1.34
N SER A 18 6.67 -12.40 -2.11
CA SER A 18 5.63 -13.44 -2.04
C SER A 18 5.55 -14.06 -0.65
N LEU A 19 6.69 -14.44 -0.07
CA LEU A 19 6.77 -14.97 1.29
C LEU A 19 6.27 -13.97 2.33
N LEU A 20 6.72 -12.72 2.26
CA LEU A 20 6.27 -11.66 3.18
C LEU A 20 4.78 -11.38 3.05
N THR A 21 4.23 -11.38 1.84
CA THR A 21 2.78 -11.24 1.59
C THR A 21 2.02 -12.40 2.23
N ARG A 22 2.54 -13.62 2.11
CA ARG A 22 1.94 -14.82 2.71
C ARG A 22 1.97 -14.78 4.23
N ILE A 23 3.07 -14.31 4.83
CA ILE A 23 3.17 -14.09 6.28
C ILE A 23 2.17 -13.01 6.71
N TYR A 24 2.09 -11.90 6.00
CA TYR A 24 1.18 -10.80 6.31
C TYR A 24 -0.30 -11.23 6.24
N SER A 25 -0.65 -12.14 5.32
CA SER A 25 -2.00 -12.72 5.21
C SER A 25 -2.25 -13.88 6.19
N LEU A 26 -1.31 -14.20 7.07
CA LEU A 26 -1.35 -15.36 8.00
C LEU A 26 -1.56 -16.70 7.28
N GLY A 27 -1.13 -16.81 6.02
CA GLY A 27 -1.33 -18.01 5.19
C GLY A 27 -2.79 -18.30 4.85
N THR A 28 -3.72 -17.39 5.15
CA THR A 28 -5.14 -17.54 4.77
C THR A 28 -5.30 -17.48 3.26
N VAL A 29 -6.36 -18.12 2.74
CA VAL A 29 -6.63 -18.21 1.29
C VAL A 29 -8.05 -17.75 0.96
N GLY A 30 -8.23 -17.37 -0.32
CA GLY A 30 -9.55 -17.01 -0.84
C GLY A 30 -10.13 -15.73 -0.24
N VAL A 31 -11.46 -15.65 -0.17
CA VAL A 31 -12.20 -14.45 0.25
C VAL A 31 -11.87 -14.03 1.68
N LEU A 32 -11.60 -14.98 2.56
CA LEU A 32 -11.24 -14.71 3.96
C LEU A 32 -9.89 -13.97 4.04
N ALA A 33 -8.92 -14.37 3.21
CA ALA A 33 -7.63 -13.67 3.13
C ALA A 33 -7.83 -12.20 2.71
N TYR A 34 -8.63 -11.96 1.70
CA TYR A 34 -8.88 -10.61 1.20
C TYR A 34 -9.58 -9.73 2.25
N ALA A 35 -10.63 -10.25 2.88
CA ALA A 35 -11.32 -9.54 3.95
C ALA A 35 -10.36 -9.22 5.12
N PHE A 36 -9.52 -10.18 5.51
CA PHE A 36 -8.51 -9.98 6.56
C PHE A 36 -7.50 -8.91 6.17
N LEU A 37 -6.96 -8.92 4.94
CA LEU A 37 -6.01 -7.92 4.45
C LEU A 37 -6.61 -6.51 4.41
N TYR A 38 -7.89 -6.40 4.01
CA TYR A 38 -8.62 -5.13 4.04
C TYR A 38 -8.80 -4.60 5.46
N MET A 39 -9.20 -5.48 6.40
CA MET A 39 -9.34 -5.11 7.82
C MET A 39 -8.00 -4.66 8.40
N LEU A 40 -6.95 -5.47 8.21
CA LEU A 40 -5.63 -5.19 8.77
C LEU A 40 -5.04 -3.91 8.18
N GLY A 41 -5.10 -3.74 6.86
CA GLY A 41 -4.60 -2.56 6.19
C GLY A 41 -5.28 -1.27 6.65
N PHE A 42 -6.61 -1.28 6.76
CA PHE A 42 -7.36 -0.12 7.22
C PHE A 42 -7.17 0.14 8.72
N TYR A 43 -7.07 -0.91 9.53
CA TYR A 43 -6.71 -0.79 10.94
C TYR A 43 -5.36 -0.08 11.12
N ILE A 44 -4.33 -0.47 10.36
CA ILE A 44 -3.01 0.17 10.38
C ILE A 44 -3.13 1.66 10.03
N LEU A 45 -3.92 2.01 9.01
CA LEU A 45 -4.17 3.39 8.61
C LEU A 45 -4.83 4.20 9.74
N MET A 46 -5.89 3.69 10.34
CA MET A 46 -6.58 4.35 11.46
C MET A 46 -5.65 4.56 12.65
N ARG A 47 -4.79 3.57 12.96
CA ARG A 47 -3.78 3.69 14.02
C ARG A 47 -2.69 4.71 13.67
N ALA A 48 -2.31 4.83 12.41
CA ALA A 48 -1.38 5.87 11.97
C ALA A 48 -1.94 7.28 12.19
N PHE A 49 -3.25 7.47 12.06
CA PHE A 49 -3.96 8.69 12.41
C PHE A 49 -4.22 8.89 13.93
N ASN A 50 -3.78 7.96 14.79
CA ASN A 50 -3.98 7.95 16.24
C ASN A 50 -5.42 7.76 16.69
N PHE A 51 -6.28 7.18 15.90
CA PHE A 51 -7.60 6.78 16.39
C PHE A 51 -7.47 5.73 17.49
N LYS A 52 -8.43 5.70 18.42
CA LYS A 52 -8.50 4.68 19.47
C LYS A 52 -8.65 3.29 18.85
N ALA A 53 -8.10 2.26 19.51
CA ALA A 53 -8.06 0.91 18.97
C ALA A 53 -9.46 0.38 18.58
N TRP A 54 -10.47 0.56 19.46
CA TRP A 54 -11.83 0.11 19.18
C TRP A 54 -12.45 0.79 17.95
N LEU A 55 -12.20 2.10 17.76
CA LEU A 55 -12.68 2.84 16.58
C LEU A 55 -11.95 2.39 15.32
N SER A 56 -10.67 2.06 15.45
CA SER A 56 -9.88 1.51 14.33
C SER A 56 -10.38 0.13 13.91
N VAL A 57 -10.79 -0.71 14.85
CA VAL A 57 -11.43 -2.01 14.56
C VAL A 57 -12.76 -1.81 13.85
N LEU A 58 -13.61 -0.92 14.36
CA LEU A 58 -14.90 -0.61 13.73
C LEU A 58 -14.72 -0.12 12.30
N GLY A 59 -13.83 0.86 12.07
CA GLY A 59 -13.53 1.36 10.73
C GLY A 59 -12.98 0.27 9.81
N ALA A 60 -12.12 -0.61 10.32
CA ALA A 60 -11.57 -1.73 9.57
C ALA A 60 -12.66 -2.72 9.11
N ILE A 61 -13.62 -3.02 9.97
CA ILE A 61 -14.76 -3.88 9.64
C ILE A 61 -15.62 -3.22 8.55
N VAL A 62 -15.99 -1.95 8.72
CA VAL A 62 -16.80 -1.21 7.74
C VAL A 62 -16.11 -1.17 6.37
N TRP A 63 -14.80 -0.94 6.36
CA TRP A 63 -14.02 -0.93 5.13
C TRP A 63 -13.99 -2.30 4.45
N ALA A 64 -13.69 -3.36 5.19
CA ALA A 64 -13.56 -4.72 4.65
C ALA A 64 -14.89 -5.31 4.17
N PHE A 65 -16.00 -4.93 4.81
CA PHE A 65 -17.34 -5.40 4.43
C PHE A 65 -18.09 -4.41 3.54
N SER A 66 -17.37 -3.48 2.89
CA SER A 66 -17.97 -2.62 1.86
C SER A 66 -18.45 -3.45 0.67
N SER A 67 -19.59 -3.10 0.10
CA SER A 67 -20.15 -3.78 -1.07
C SER A 67 -19.18 -3.84 -2.26
N TYR A 68 -18.33 -2.84 -2.41
CA TYR A 68 -17.35 -2.77 -3.49
C TYR A 68 -16.36 -3.94 -3.49
N LEU A 69 -15.87 -4.37 -2.29
CA LEU A 69 -14.97 -5.51 -2.20
C LEU A 69 -15.62 -6.78 -2.76
N PHE A 70 -16.86 -7.05 -2.36
CA PHE A 70 -17.58 -8.24 -2.82
C PHE A 70 -17.87 -8.20 -4.32
N ILE A 71 -18.21 -7.03 -4.86
CA ILE A 71 -18.45 -6.85 -6.30
C ILE A 71 -17.18 -7.16 -7.10
N ILE A 72 -16.02 -6.64 -6.71
CA ILE A 72 -14.78 -6.88 -7.47
C ILE A 72 -14.25 -8.31 -7.30
N ILE A 73 -14.50 -8.97 -6.17
CA ILE A 73 -14.19 -10.40 -5.98
C ILE A 73 -15.10 -11.25 -6.88
N ALA A 74 -16.41 -10.98 -6.88
CA ALA A 74 -17.36 -11.68 -7.73
C ALA A 74 -17.05 -11.50 -9.24
N ALA A 75 -16.53 -10.32 -9.63
CA ALA A 75 -16.07 -10.06 -10.99
C ALA A 75 -14.72 -10.72 -11.34
N GLY A 76 -14.08 -11.44 -10.41
CA GLY A 76 -12.81 -12.13 -10.64
C GLY A 76 -11.57 -11.23 -10.71
N HIS A 77 -11.67 -9.96 -10.33
CA HIS A 77 -10.56 -9.00 -10.39
C HIS A 77 -9.61 -9.11 -9.18
N ILE A 78 -9.03 -10.28 -8.96
CA ILE A 78 -8.24 -10.61 -7.76
C ILE A 78 -7.02 -9.69 -7.59
N TRP A 79 -6.30 -9.39 -8.66
CA TRP A 79 -5.15 -8.47 -8.62
C TRP A 79 -5.54 -7.06 -8.18
N LYS A 80 -6.70 -6.58 -8.61
CA LYS A 80 -7.27 -5.31 -8.17
C LYS A 80 -7.62 -5.35 -6.68
N VAL A 81 -8.21 -6.45 -6.21
CA VAL A 81 -8.52 -6.68 -4.78
C VAL A 81 -7.25 -6.58 -3.95
N MET A 82 -6.19 -7.31 -4.34
CA MET A 82 -4.91 -7.30 -3.64
C MET A 82 -4.28 -5.89 -3.59
N THR A 83 -4.23 -5.19 -4.73
CA THR A 83 -3.69 -3.83 -4.78
C THR A 83 -4.43 -2.90 -3.83
N LEU A 84 -5.76 -2.95 -3.82
CA LEU A 84 -6.60 -2.12 -2.94
C LEU A 84 -6.39 -2.43 -1.45
N ALA A 85 -6.08 -3.68 -1.09
CA ALA A 85 -5.79 -4.07 0.29
C ALA A 85 -4.51 -3.39 0.83
N PHE A 86 -3.53 -3.15 -0.04
CA PHE A 86 -2.24 -2.58 0.36
C PHE A 86 -2.19 -1.05 0.30
N ILE A 87 -3.19 -0.39 -0.26
CA ILE A 87 -3.26 1.08 -0.33
C ILE A 87 -3.38 1.72 1.05
N PRO A 88 -4.32 1.34 1.93
CA PRO A 88 -4.44 1.95 3.25
C PRO A 88 -3.14 1.89 4.07
N PRO A 89 -2.43 0.76 4.18
CA PRO A 89 -1.17 0.73 4.92
C PRO A 89 -0.04 1.50 4.23
N THR A 90 -0.02 1.64 2.90
CA THR A 90 0.93 2.53 2.21
C THR A 90 0.70 3.98 2.62
N ILE A 91 -0.55 4.44 2.65
CA ILE A 91 -0.92 5.77 3.16
C ILE A 91 -0.53 5.91 4.63
N ALA A 92 -0.71 4.87 5.44
CA ALA A 92 -0.30 4.88 6.84
C ALA A 92 1.21 5.12 7.01
N GLY A 93 2.04 4.53 6.16
CA GLY A 93 3.47 4.76 6.12
C GLY A 93 3.81 6.24 5.87
N LEU A 94 3.16 6.85 4.88
CA LEU A 94 3.31 8.27 4.56
C LEU A 94 2.90 9.17 5.75
N VAL A 95 1.76 8.89 6.36
CA VAL A 95 1.26 9.61 7.56
C VAL A 95 2.25 9.49 8.72
N LEU A 96 2.79 8.31 8.98
CA LEU A 96 3.79 8.09 10.03
C LEU A 96 5.07 8.90 9.79
N CYS A 97 5.52 9.04 8.54
CA CYS A 97 6.66 9.88 8.19
C CYS A 97 6.41 11.35 8.57
N TYR A 98 5.25 11.91 8.21
CA TYR A 98 4.91 13.29 8.56
C TYR A 98 4.66 13.50 10.05
N ARG A 99 4.25 12.47 10.77
CA ARG A 99 4.11 12.48 12.23
C ARG A 99 5.43 12.31 12.98
N GLY A 100 6.55 12.21 12.26
CA GLY A 100 7.91 12.14 12.82
C GLY A 100 8.36 10.74 13.22
N LYS A 101 7.59 9.70 12.94
CA LYS A 101 7.98 8.30 13.14
C LYS A 101 8.72 7.80 11.89
N LEU A 102 9.86 8.42 11.57
CA LEU A 102 10.54 8.27 10.29
C LEU A 102 10.91 6.82 9.98
N LEU A 103 11.50 6.09 10.93
CA LEU A 103 11.92 4.70 10.71
C LEU A 103 10.73 3.80 10.38
N TRP A 104 9.68 3.85 11.21
CA TRP A 104 8.47 3.05 10.99
C TRP A 104 7.72 3.49 9.75
N GLY A 105 7.63 4.80 9.53
CA GLY A 105 6.98 5.35 8.33
C GLY A 105 7.69 4.90 7.05
N GLY A 106 9.01 5.01 6.99
CA GLY A 106 9.81 4.56 5.85
C GLY A 106 9.71 3.06 5.61
N ALA A 107 9.81 2.25 6.66
CA ALA A 107 9.70 0.79 6.55
C ALA A 107 8.31 0.34 6.08
N VAL A 108 7.24 0.91 6.65
CA VAL A 108 5.86 0.63 6.25
C VAL A 108 5.61 1.07 4.81
N THR A 109 6.07 2.27 4.42
CA THR A 109 5.95 2.75 3.03
C THR A 109 6.67 1.81 2.07
N ALA A 110 7.92 1.40 2.36
CA ALA A 110 8.69 0.51 1.50
C ALA A 110 8.00 -0.85 1.33
N LEU A 111 7.59 -1.47 2.44
CA LEU A 111 6.97 -2.79 2.44
C LEU A 111 5.65 -2.82 1.65
N PHE A 112 4.75 -1.89 1.95
CA PHE A 112 3.42 -1.89 1.33
C PHE A 112 3.43 -1.34 -0.09
N THR A 113 4.37 -0.46 -0.45
CA THR A 113 4.63 -0.13 -1.86
C THR A 113 5.11 -1.35 -2.63
N ALA A 114 6.02 -2.16 -2.05
CA ALA A 114 6.47 -3.40 -2.67
C ALA A 114 5.32 -4.38 -2.90
N PHE A 115 4.44 -4.60 -1.90
CA PHE A 115 3.27 -5.46 -2.05
C PHE A 115 2.27 -4.94 -3.09
N GLN A 116 2.06 -3.62 -3.14
CA GLN A 116 1.16 -2.99 -4.08
C GLN A 116 1.63 -3.15 -5.53
N ILE A 117 2.92 -2.98 -5.80
CA ILE A 117 3.51 -3.20 -7.13
C ILE A 117 3.51 -4.70 -7.48
N TYR A 118 3.84 -5.56 -6.51
CA TYR A 118 3.79 -7.02 -6.68
C TYR A 118 2.39 -7.53 -7.09
N SER A 119 1.33 -6.87 -6.62
CA SER A 119 -0.06 -7.17 -7.01
C SER A 119 -0.38 -6.87 -8.48
N ASN A 120 0.57 -6.34 -9.25
CA ASN A 120 0.55 -6.17 -10.70
C ASN A 120 -0.69 -5.44 -11.27
N HIS A 121 -1.24 -4.47 -10.53
CA HIS A 121 -2.33 -3.62 -10.99
C HIS A 121 -1.94 -2.13 -10.94
N LEU A 122 -0.98 -1.76 -11.80
CA LEU A 122 -0.34 -0.44 -11.81
C LEU A 122 -1.33 0.73 -11.99
N GLN A 123 -2.42 0.51 -12.73
CA GLN A 123 -3.46 1.53 -12.92
C GLN A 123 -4.08 1.99 -11.59
N MET A 124 -4.35 1.06 -10.67
CA MET A 124 -4.90 1.42 -9.36
C MET A 124 -3.86 2.17 -8.52
N THR A 125 -2.61 1.73 -8.56
CA THR A 125 -1.48 2.42 -7.91
C THR A 125 -1.36 3.85 -8.41
N TYR A 126 -1.46 4.06 -9.73
CA TYR A 126 -1.41 5.39 -10.34
C TYR A 126 -2.55 6.31 -9.81
N TYR A 127 -3.78 5.84 -9.77
CA TYR A 127 -4.89 6.63 -9.23
C TYR A 127 -4.67 7.01 -7.76
N PHE A 128 -4.08 6.13 -6.98
CA PHE A 128 -3.80 6.42 -5.57
C PHE A 128 -2.63 7.39 -5.35
N LEU A 129 -1.77 7.60 -6.33
CA LEU A 129 -0.78 8.69 -6.26
C LEU A 129 -1.46 10.06 -6.11
N PHE A 130 -2.64 10.28 -6.73
CA PHE A 130 -3.39 11.52 -6.54
C PHE A 130 -3.91 11.68 -5.11
N VAL A 131 -4.38 10.59 -4.50
CA VAL A 131 -4.81 10.61 -3.09
C VAL A 131 -3.61 10.91 -2.18
N MET A 132 -2.47 10.28 -2.42
CA MET A 132 -1.24 10.55 -1.68
C MET A 132 -0.79 12.00 -1.85
N LEU A 133 -0.87 12.55 -3.06
CA LEU A 133 -0.56 13.95 -3.34
C LEU A 133 -1.45 14.90 -2.53
N CYS A 134 -2.76 14.64 -2.45
CA CYS A 134 -3.66 15.43 -1.62
C CYS A 134 -3.26 15.40 -0.14
N ILE A 135 -2.85 14.23 0.37
CA ILE A 135 -2.35 14.09 1.75
C ILE A 135 -1.06 14.88 1.95
N VAL A 136 -0.12 14.80 1.00
CA VAL A 136 1.14 15.56 1.04
C VAL A 136 0.86 17.06 1.07
N ILE A 137 -0.06 17.56 0.23
CA ILE A 137 -0.46 18.96 0.21
C ILE A 137 -1.07 19.37 1.56
N GLY A 138 -1.94 18.54 2.15
CA GLY A 138 -2.51 18.77 3.47
C GLY A 138 -1.44 18.95 4.56
N TYR A 139 -0.46 18.05 4.60
CA TYR A 139 0.67 18.13 5.53
C TYR A 139 1.60 19.31 5.23
N LEU A 140 1.77 19.69 3.97
CA LEU A 140 2.53 20.90 3.59
C LEU A 140 1.85 22.15 4.15
N VAL A 141 0.54 22.29 3.95
CA VAL A 141 -0.23 23.44 4.47
C VAL A 141 -0.15 23.51 6.00
N GLU A 142 -0.29 22.35 6.67
CA GLU A 142 -0.10 22.26 8.13
C GLU A 142 1.31 22.71 8.53
N ALA A 143 2.36 22.20 7.86
CA ALA A 143 3.75 22.53 8.15
C ALA A 143 4.08 24.01 7.95
N ILE A 144 3.47 24.68 6.96
CA ILE A 144 3.60 26.12 6.74
C ILE A 144 2.94 26.87 7.90
N ARG A 145 1.71 26.51 8.29
CA ARG A 145 0.95 27.14 9.37
C ARG A 145 1.64 26.98 10.72
N THR A 146 2.21 25.81 10.99
CA THR A 146 2.87 25.48 12.27
C THR A 146 4.37 25.75 12.27
N LYS A 147 4.93 26.28 11.17
CA LYS A 147 6.37 26.55 10.99
C LYS A 147 7.26 25.30 11.19
N THR A 148 6.78 24.13 10.79
CA THR A 148 7.46 22.83 10.94
C THR A 148 7.97 22.25 9.62
N LEU A 149 8.34 23.12 8.67
CA LEU A 149 8.80 22.70 7.33
C LEU A 149 9.97 21.72 7.34
N THR A 150 10.91 21.84 8.29
CA THR A 150 12.03 20.90 8.42
C THR A 150 11.54 19.46 8.67
N ARG A 151 10.51 19.31 9.51
CA ARG A 151 9.89 18.00 9.77
C ARG A 151 9.17 17.47 8.53
N PHE A 152 8.47 18.33 7.81
CA PHE A 152 7.80 18.00 6.56
C PHE A 152 8.80 17.47 5.53
N TRP A 153 9.91 18.18 5.27
CA TRP A 153 10.91 17.77 4.29
C TRP A 153 11.60 16.45 4.67
N LYS A 154 11.94 16.26 5.97
CA LYS A 154 12.47 14.98 6.45
C LYS A 154 11.48 13.84 6.23
N GLY A 155 10.21 14.04 6.54
CA GLY A 155 9.15 13.05 6.31
C GLY A 155 8.98 12.72 4.83
N SER A 156 8.95 13.73 3.95
CA SER A 156 8.84 13.56 2.50
C SER A 156 10.03 12.79 1.92
N LEU A 157 11.25 13.11 2.37
CA LEU A 157 12.45 12.41 1.91
C LEU A 157 12.42 10.93 2.30
N VAL A 158 12.07 10.62 3.55
CA VAL A 158 11.99 9.22 4.02
C VAL A 158 10.87 8.46 3.31
N ALA A 159 9.71 9.08 3.10
CA ALA A 159 8.61 8.47 2.36
C ALA A 159 9.01 8.21 0.89
N LEU A 160 9.71 9.13 0.25
CA LEU A 160 10.23 8.97 -1.11
C LEU A 160 11.24 7.82 -1.19
N ILE A 161 12.20 7.76 -0.27
CA ILE A 161 13.19 6.67 -0.21
C ILE A 161 12.47 5.33 0.00
N GLY A 162 11.51 5.26 0.94
CA GLY A 162 10.72 4.06 1.17
C GLY A 162 9.95 3.62 -0.08
N GLY A 163 9.30 4.55 -0.77
CA GLY A 163 8.62 4.29 -2.04
C GLY A 163 9.57 3.76 -3.13
N LEU A 164 10.75 4.38 -3.28
CA LEU A 164 11.77 3.93 -4.23
C LEU A 164 12.29 2.52 -3.91
N ILE A 165 12.53 2.20 -2.63
CA ILE A 165 12.91 0.84 -2.21
C ILE A 165 11.81 -0.16 -2.61
N GLY A 166 10.53 0.15 -2.36
CA GLY A 166 9.41 -0.69 -2.75
C GLY A 166 9.30 -0.91 -4.27
N LEU A 167 9.57 0.12 -5.07
CA LEU A 167 9.65 0.02 -6.53
C LEU A 167 10.83 -0.84 -6.98
N MET A 168 12.02 -0.61 -6.41
CA MET A 168 13.23 -1.37 -6.76
C MET A 168 13.12 -2.86 -6.40
N ALA A 169 12.43 -3.20 -5.32
CA ALA A 169 12.15 -4.59 -4.95
C ALA A 169 11.35 -5.35 -6.03
N ASN A 170 10.65 -4.64 -6.90
CA ASN A 170 9.88 -5.18 -8.03
C ASN A 170 10.47 -4.81 -9.39
N PHE A 171 11.75 -4.47 -9.45
CA PHE A 171 12.36 -3.96 -10.68
C PHE A 171 12.17 -4.91 -11.87
N SER A 172 12.35 -6.21 -11.69
CA SER A 172 12.16 -7.21 -12.76
C SER A 172 10.75 -7.16 -13.34
N ASN A 173 9.72 -7.07 -12.49
CA ASN A 173 8.33 -6.98 -12.93
C ASN A 173 8.06 -5.68 -13.71
N LEU A 174 8.55 -4.55 -13.21
CA LEU A 174 8.41 -3.25 -13.86
C LEU A 174 9.14 -3.20 -15.19
N TYR A 175 10.36 -3.73 -15.26
CA TYR A 175 11.16 -3.78 -16.49
C TYR A 175 10.47 -4.58 -17.59
N HIS A 176 9.99 -5.78 -17.26
CA HIS A 176 9.28 -6.60 -18.24
C HIS A 176 7.94 -5.98 -18.66
N THR A 177 7.21 -5.35 -17.75
CA THR A 177 5.97 -4.65 -18.11
C THR A 177 6.25 -3.51 -19.08
N TYR A 178 7.33 -2.73 -18.87
CA TYR A 178 7.74 -1.66 -19.76
C TYR A 178 8.17 -2.18 -21.14
N GLN A 179 8.87 -3.30 -21.20
CA GLN A 179 9.39 -3.86 -22.47
C GLN A 179 8.27 -4.35 -23.40
N TYR A 180 7.08 -4.62 -22.86
CA TYR A 180 5.95 -5.17 -23.63
C TYR A 180 4.73 -4.23 -23.71
N SER A 181 4.80 -3.02 -23.17
CA SER A 181 3.78 -1.98 -23.34
C SER A 181 4.07 -1.11 -24.56
#